data_1b1c41209980a7ee06abef1585d785eb
#
_entry.id   1b1c41209980a7ee06abef1585d785eb
#
_cell.length_a   1.000
_cell.length_b   1.000
_cell.length_c   1.000
_cell.angle_alpha   90.00
_cell.angle_beta   90.00
_cell.angle_gamma   90.00
#
_symmetry.space_group_name_H-M   'P 1'
#
loop_
_entity.id
_entity.type
_entity.pdbx_description
1 polymer ?
#
loop_
_entity_poly.entity_id
_entity_poly.type
_entity_poly.pdbx_seq_one_letter_code
_entity_poly.pdbx_strand_id
1 'polypeptide(L)'
;MAELGASPKGKDQLDDLDPATRERMMEKLRDAAEDPEHYLEPLQGYNFYKVRAGDYRAIIVWDRDLDRIAVVAAGHRSTIYDRELPP
;
A
#
# COMPACT_ATOMS: atom_id res chain seq x y z
N MET A 1 -11.84 -5.72 -11.00
CA MET A 1 -10.72 -6.20 -10.17
C MET A 1 -9.42 -5.63 -10.71
N ALA A 2 -8.65 -4.99 -9.87
CA ALA A 2 -7.37 -4.43 -10.26
C ALA A 2 -6.25 -5.47 -10.15
N GLU A 3 -5.25 -5.36 -11.01
CA GLU A 3 -4.03 -6.13 -10.89
C GLU A 3 -3.22 -5.59 -9.71
N LEU A 4 -2.71 -6.47 -8.86
CA LEU A 4 -1.91 -6.11 -7.69
C LEU A 4 -0.43 -6.35 -7.98
N GLY A 5 0.38 -5.29 -7.86
CA GLY A 5 1.81 -5.37 -8.03
C GLY A 5 2.55 -4.62 -6.94
N ALA A 6 3.88 -4.61 -7.04
CA ALA A 6 4.73 -3.88 -6.13
C ALA A 6 5.99 -3.44 -6.85
N SER A 7 6.49 -2.24 -6.50
CA SER A 7 7.83 -1.83 -6.92
C SER A 7 8.87 -2.68 -6.20
N PRO A 8 10.12 -2.75 -6.68
CA PRO A 8 11.17 -3.48 -5.96
C PRO A 8 11.30 -3.04 -4.49
N LYS A 9 11.27 -1.75 -4.24
CA LYS A 9 11.31 -1.20 -2.88
C LYS A 9 10.09 -1.61 -2.08
N GLY A 10 8.89 -1.50 -2.66
CA GLY A 10 7.65 -1.89 -1.99
C GLY A 10 7.66 -3.37 -1.62
N LYS A 11 8.12 -4.22 -2.54
CA LYS A 11 8.24 -5.65 -2.28
C LYS A 11 9.21 -5.94 -1.14
N ASP A 12 10.39 -5.31 -1.17
CA ASP A 12 11.40 -5.50 -0.13
C ASP A 12 10.86 -5.09 1.23
N GLN A 13 10.16 -3.97 1.30
CA GLN A 13 9.60 -3.49 2.56
C GLN A 13 8.46 -4.37 3.05
N LEU A 14 7.64 -4.93 2.16
CA LEU A 14 6.64 -5.92 2.56
C LEU A 14 7.30 -7.18 3.11
N ASP A 15 8.37 -7.64 2.47
CA ASP A 15 9.09 -8.83 2.90
C ASP A 15 9.78 -8.64 4.24
N ASP A 16 10.11 -7.40 4.62
CA ASP A 16 10.73 -7.06 5.90
C ASP A 16 9.74 -7.04 7.07
N LEU A 17 8.44 -7.04 6.79
CA LEU A 17 7.44 -7.12 7.85
C LEU A 17 7.49 -8.48 8.53
N ASP A 18 7.15 -8.54 9.82
CA ASP A 18 7.02 -9.83 10.48
C ASP A 18 5.92 -10.66 9.78
N PRO A 19 6.00 -12.00 9.83
CA PRO A 19 5.07 -12.84 9.04
C PRO A 19 3.59 -12.56 9.29
N ALA A 20 3.19 -12.35 10.53
CA ALA A 20 1.78 -12.10 10.86
C ALA A 20 1.30 -10.77 10.28
N THR A 21 2.12 -9.72 10.41
CA THR A 21 1.80 -8.39 9.87
C THR A 21 1.74 -8.43 8.35
N ARG A 22 2.72 -9.10 7.74
CA ARG A 22 2.75 -9.24 6.28
C ARG A 22 1.51 -9.95 5.75
N GLU A 23 1.09 -11.02 6.39
CA GLU A 23 -0.10 -11.75 5.98
C GLU A 23 -1.36 -10.88 6.08
N ARG A 24 -1.51 -10.14 7.17
CA ARG A 24 -2.63 -9.20 7.33
C ARG A 24 -2.60 -8.12 6.27
N MET A 25 -1.42 -7.58 5.98
CA MET A 25 -1.28 -6.56 4.94
C MET A 25 -1.63 -7.14 3.56
N MET A 26 -1.18 -8.35 3.25
CA MET A 26 -1.50 -8.98 1.98
C MET A 26 -3.00 -9.23 1.82
N GLU A 27 -3.71 -9.61 2.88
CA GLU A 27 -5.17 -9.73 2.83
C GLU A 27 -5.82 -8.40 2.50
N LYS A 28 -5.39 -7.32 3.15
CA LYS A 28 -5.93 -5.99 2.89
C LYS A 28 -5.63 -5.51 1.48
N LEU A 29 -4.45 -5.83 0.97
CA LEU A 29 -4.06 -5.47 -0.40
C LEU A 29 -4.91 -6.24 -1.43
N ARG A 30 -5.20 -7.49 -1.18
CA ARG A 30 -6.09 -8.27 -2.06
C ARG A 30 -7.51 -7.71 -2.05
N ASP A 31 -8.02 -7.33 -0.89
CA ASP A 31 -9.32 -6.66 -0.80
C ASP A 31 -9.33 -5.36 -1.61
N ALA A 32 -8.26 -4.58 -1.49
CA ALA A 32 -8.12 -3.33 -2.24
C ALA A 32 -8.04 -3.56 -3.75
N ALA A 33 -7.41 -4.64 -4.17
CA ALA A 33 -7.35 -4.99 -5.60
C ALA A 33 -8.72 -5.38 -6.14
N GLU A 34 -9.56 -6.02 -5.33
CA GLU A 34 -10.91 -6.39 -5.74
C GLU A 34 -11.82 -5.16 -5.88
N ASP A 35 -11.68 -4.18 -4.99
CA ASP A 35 -12.51 -2.97 -4.98
C ASP A 35 -11.68 -1.77 -4.56
N PRO A 36 -10.87 -1.22 -5.48
CA PRO A 36 -9.98 -0.11 -5.13
C PRO A 36 -10.72 1.13 -4.58
N GLU A 37 -11.86 1.46 -5.13
CA GLU A 37 -12.59 2.66 -4.69
C GLU A 37 -13.09 2.53 -3.25
N HIS A 38 -13.38 1.32 -2.80
CA HIS A 38 -13.87 1.07 -1.45
C HIS A 38 -12.72 1.01 -0.42
N TYR A 39 -11.59 0.40 -0.80
CA TYR A 39 -10.54 0.08 0.16
C TYR A 39 -9.32 0.99 0.13
N LEU A 40 -9.08 1.70 -0.98
CA LEU A 40 -7.96 2.63 -1.05
C LEU A 40 -8.36 3.98 -0.46
N GLU A 41 -7.59 4.46 0.51
CA GLU A 41 -7.80 5.77 1.12
C GLU A 41 -6.82 6.77 0.50
N PRO A 42 -7.29 7.88 -0.09
CA PRO A 42 -6.35 8.85 -0.66
C PRO A 42 -5.51 9.53 0.41
N LEU A 43 -4.23 9.77 0.10
CA LEU A 43 -3.35 10.58 0.92
C LEU A 43 -3.50 12.04 0.47
N GLN A 44 -4.02 12.85 1.36
CA GLN A 44 -4.31 14.26 1.04
C GLN A 44 -3.04 15.00 0.64
N GLY A 45 -3.09 15.69 -0.51
CA GLY A 45 -1.95 16.43 -1.02
C GLY A 45 -0.99 15.62 -1.88
N TYR A 46 -1.27 14.34 -2.12
CA TYR A 46 -0.40 13.46 -2.91
C TYR A 46 -1.22 12.64 -3.89
N ASN A 47 -0.56 12.13 -4.92
CA ASN A 47 -1.16 11.20 -5.88
C ASN A 47 -1.01 9.76 -5.43
N PHE A 48 -1.07 9.52 -4.14
CA PHE A 48 -0.91 8.20 -3.53
C PHE A 48 -2.15 7.85 -2.72
N TYR A 49 -2.28 6.55 -2.47
CA TYR A 49 -3.31 5.99 -1.62
C TYR A 49 -2.64 5.18 -0.51
N LYS A 50 -3.40 4.85 0.52
CA LYS A 50 -2.89 4.02 1.62
C LYS A 50 -3.84 2.86 1.90
N VAL A 51 -3.26 1.78 2.39
CA VAL A 51 -3.98 0.64 2.95
C VAL A 51 -3.41 0.38 4.34
N ARG A 52 -4.29 0.14 5.30
CA ARG A 52 -3.90 -0.07 6.70
C ARG A 52 -4.02 -1.53 7.09
N ALA A 53 -3.05 -2.02 7.87
CA ALA A 53 -3.12 -3.30 8.55
C ALA A 53 -2.52 -3.12 9.96
N GLY A 54 -3.37 -2.94 10.96
CA GLY A 54 -2.93 -2.60 12.31
C GLY A 54 -2.20 -1.28 12.35
N ASP A 55 -0.98 -1.28 12.88
CA ASP A 55 -0.13 -0.08 12.95
C ASP A 55 0.74 0.10 11.70
N TYR A 56 0.54 -0.71 10.68
CA TYR A 56 1.34 -0.66 9.46
C TYR A 56 0.53 -0.09 8.31
N ARG A 57 1.24 0.53 7.38
CA ARG A 57 0.64 1.19 6.22
C ARG A 57 1.38 0.77 4.97
N ALA A 58 0.64 0.61 3.88
CA ALA A 58 1.23 0.49 2.54
C ALA A 58 0.84 1.73 1.75
N ILE A 59 1.80 2.28 1.02
CA ILE A 59 1.59 3.40 0.10
C ILE A 59 1.39 2.81 -1.28
N ILE A 60 0.32 3.22 -1.95
CA ILE A 60 -0.16 2.62 -3.19
C ILE A 60 -0.22 3.67 -4.29
N VAL A 61 0.23 3.29 -5.48
CA VAL A 61 -0.07 4.01 -6.72
C VAL A 61 -1.20 3.26 -7.40
N TRP A 62 -2.23 3.99 -7.82
CA TRP A 62 -3.36 3.41 -8.51
C TRP A 62 -3.44 3.98 -9.93
N ASP A 63 -3.22 3.13 -10.91
CA ASP A 63 -3.39 3.47 -12.32
C ASP A 63 -4.78 3.00 -12.74
N ARG A 64 -5.71 3.95 -12.85
CA ARG A 64 -7.10 3.64 -13.17
C ARG A 64 -7.26 3.16 -14.60
N ASP A 65 -6.45 3.68 -15.51
CA ASP A 65 -6.53 3.32 -16.93
C ASP A 65 -6.14 1.87 -17.16
N LEU A 66 -5.12 1.40 -16.45
CA LEU A 66 -4.65 0.02 -16.54
C LEU A 66 -5.33 -0.91 -15.52
N ASP A 67 -6.18 -0.35 -14.67
CA ASP A 67 -6.81 -1.09 -13.56
C ASP A 67 -5.78 -1.85 -12.75
N ARG A 68 -4.77 -1.12 -12.29
CA ARG A 68 -3.62 -1.70 -11.56
C ARG A 68 -3.32 -0.88 -10.32
N ILE A 69 -3.08 -1.59 -9.21
CA ILE A 69 -2.55 -0.96 -8.00
C ILE A 69 -1.17 -1.54 -7.71
N ALA A 70 -0.26 -0.71 -7.20
CA ALA A 70 1.10 -1.14 -6.91
C ALA A 70 1.54 -0.59 -5.56
N VAL A 71 2.12 -1.45 -4.73
CA VAL A 71 2.72 -1.05 -3.46
C VAL A 71 4.08 -0.45 -3.77
N VAL A 72 4.28 0.82 -3.40
CA VAL A 72 5.56 1.49 -3.60
C VAL A 72 6.34 1.65 -2.30
N ALA A 73 5.69 1.49 -1.15
CA ALA A 73 6.34 1.49 0.15
C ALA A 73 5.45 0.82 1.18
N ALA A 74 6.05 0.29 2.25
CA ALA A 74 5.32 -0.26 3.39
C ALA A 74 6.14 -0.06 4.66
N GLY A 75 5.47 0.19 5.78
CA GLY A 75 6.14 0.39 7.05
C GLY A 75 5.20 0.79 8.16
N HIS A 76 5.79 1.06 9.32
CA HIS A 76 5.03 1.45 10.51
C HIS A 76 4.47 2.87 10.35
N ARG A 77 3.25 3.09 10.84
CA ARG A 77 2.56 4.38 10.72
C ARG A 77 3.35 5.57 11.30
N SER A 78 4.19 5.31 12.29
CA SER A 78 4.95 6.39 12.96
C SER A 78 6.08 6.96 12.11
N THR A 79 6.54 6.25 11.10
CA THR A 79 7.72 6.63 10.31
C THR A 79 7.51 6.66 8.81
N ILE A 80 6.53 5.90 8.30
CA ILE A 80 6.43 5.72 6.85
C ILE A 80 6.19 7.02 6.09
N TYR A 81 5.35 7.89 6.60
CA TYR A 81 5.02 9.13 5.88
C TYR A 81 6.19 10.10 5.86
N ASP A 82 6.91 10.21 6.98
CA ASP A 82 8.11 11.07 7.05
C ASP A 82 9.22 10.55 6.13
N ARG A 83 9.35 9.22 6.04
CA ARG A 83 10.40 8.59 5.26
C ARG A 83 10.11 8.58 3.76
N GLU A 84 8.85 8.38 3.38
CA GLU A 84 8.49 8.08 1.99
C GLU A 84 7.81 9.23 1.25
N LEU A 85 7.22 10.20 1.96
CA LEU A 85 6.52 11.31 1.33
C LEU A 85 7.33 12.59 1.43
N PRO A 86 7.35 13.40 0.35
CA PRO A 86 8.03 14.71 0.41
C PRO A 86 7.30 15.65 1.38
N PRO A 87 8.02 16.62 1.96
CA PRO A 87 7.42 17.61 2.85
C PRO A 87 6.42 18.52 2.14
#